data_9c8cc63625d5e6b7b4e9b228ebfde2bc
#
_entry.id   9c8cc63625d5e6b7b4e9b228ebfde2bc
#
_cell.length_a   1.000
_cell.length_b   1.000
_cell.length_c   1.000
_cell.angle_alpha   90.00
_cell.angle_beta   90.00
_cell.angle_gamma   90.00
#
_symmetry.space_group_name_H-M   'P 1'
#
loop_
_entity.id
_entity.type
_entity.pdbx_description
1 polymer ?
#
loop_
_entity_poly.entity_id
_entity_poly.type
_entity_poly.pdbx_seq_one_letter_code
_entity_poly.pdbx_strand_id
1 'polypeptide(L)'
;MAEIRGDDVDRIMAQWMRVRPDADVSPLAVLSRMTRISRQLGRVRAEAFQLAGLEPWQWDVLAALRRENGPLSPKDLIAQTMVTSGTMTNRIDNLVASGLVERVDGSTDRRVRLVGLTDEGVDRVDVALDALLEAERRLLRGIPADDQARLAELLRVLADAMV
;
A
#
# COMPACT_ATOMS: atom_id res chain seq x y z
N MET A 1 -19.89 -24.39 -11.34
CA MET A 1 -18.52 -24.01 -11.77
C MET A 1 -18.66 -22.85 -12.73
N ALA A 2 -18.23 -21.64 -12.33
CA ALA A 2 -18.19 -20.53 -13.26
C ALA A 2 -17.12 -20.84 -14.32
N GLU A 3 -17.48 -20.74 -15.59
CA GLU A 3 -16.55 -20.80 -16.71
C GLU A 3 -15.49 -19.71 -16.50
N ILE A 4 -14.26 -20.10 -16.20
CA ILE A 4 -13.12 -19.16 -16.10
C ILE A 4 -12.88 -18.67 -17.53
N ARG A 5 -13.50 -17.54 -17.90
CA ARG A 5 -13.17 -16.85 -19.14
C ARG A 5 -11.71 -16.42 -19.06
N GLY A 6 -10.89 -16.86 -20.03
CA GLY A 6 -9.49 -16.51 -20.12
C GLY A 6 -9.31 -14.99 -20.12
N ASP A 7 -8.32 -14.53 -19.38
CA ASP A 7 -7.96 -13.10 -19.29
C ASP A 7 -6.82 -12.74 -20.27
N ASP A 8 -6.37 -11.50 -20.21
CA ASP A 8 -5.23 -11.02 -21.02
C ASP A 8 -3.94 -11.80 -20.78
N VAL A 9 -3.73 -12.34 -19.57
CA VAL A 9 -2.53 -13.12 -19.24
C VAL A 9 -2.59 -14.47 -19.93
N ASP A 10 -3.77 -15.11 -19.94
CA ASP A 10 -3.96 -16.39 -20.66
C ASP A 10 -3.67 -16.22 -22.15
N ARG A 11 -4.12 -15.09 -22.74
CA ARG A 11 -3.82 -14.77 -24.16
C ARG A 11 -2.33 -14.58 -24.39
N ILE A 12 -1.61 -13.87 -23.51
CA ILE A 12 -0.16 -13.66 -23.60
C ILE A 12 0.58 -15.00 -23.47
N MET A 13 0.20 -15.84 -22.53
CA MET A 13 0.79 -17.15 -22.34
C MET A 13 0.60 -18.02 -23.59
N ALA A 14 -0.59 -18.06 -24.18
CA ALA A 14 -0.86 -18.77 -25.42
C ALA A 14 -0.04 -18.25 -26.63
N GLN A 15 0.25 -16.95 -26.68
CA GLN A 15 1.12 -16.36 -27.69
C GLN A 15 2.57 -16.83 -27.50
N TRP A 16 3.08 -16.82 -26.27
CA TRP A 16 4.42 -17.31 -25.95
C TRP A 16 4.60 -18.80 -26.28
N MET A 17 3.66 -19.64 -25.87
CA MET A 17 3.68 -21.09 -26.17
C MET A 17 3.73 -21.40 -27.68
N ARG A 18 3.20 -20.50 -28.52
CA ARG A 18 3.29 -20.65 -29.98
C ARG A 18 4.67 -20.37 -30.55
N VAL A 19 5.36 -19.35 -30.02
CA VAL A 19 6.65 -18.87 -30.57
C VAL A 19 7.84 -19.45 -29.83
N ARG A 20 7.63 -19.93 -28.61
CA ARG A 20 8.63 -20.58 -27.75
C ARG A 20 8.02 -21.79 -27.05
N PRO A 21 7.71 -22.87 -27.80
CA PRO A 21 7.11 -24.08 -27.24
C PRO A 21 8.02 -24.82 -26.25
N ASP A 22 9.31 -24.51 -26.27
CA ASP A 22 10.33 -25.01 -25.37
C ASP A 22 10.39 -24.29 -24.01
N ALA A 23 9.77 -23.13 -23.87
CA ALA A 23 9.84 -22.32 -22.67
C ALA A 23 8.69 -22.65 -21.69
N ASP A 24 9.03 -22.83 -20.40
CA ASP A 24 8.03 -22.86 -19.35
C ASP A 24 7.53 -21.44 -19.02
N VAL A 25 6.33 -21.12 -19.47
CA VAL A 25 5.69 -19.82 -19.24
C VAL A 25 4.74 -19.82 -18.02
N SER A 26 4.67 -20.93 -17.28
CA SER A 26 3.76 -21.06 -16.13
C SER A 26 3.93 -19.96 -15.06
N PRO A 27 5.14 -19.41 -14.77
CA PRO A 27 5.28 -18.33 -13.81
C PRO A 27 4.51 -17.06 -14.18
N LEU A 28 4.26 -16.84 -15.48
CA LEU A 28 3.48 -15.68 -15.94
C LEU A 28 2.03 -15.73 -15.45
N ALA A 29 1.49 -16.93 -15.24
CA ALA A 29 0.13 -17.09 -14.72
C ALA A 29 -0.07 -16.37 -13.37
N VAL A 30 0.96 -16.33 -12.53
CA VAL A 30 0.92 -15.68 -11.22
C VAL A 30 1.47 -14.25 -11.30
N LEU A 31 2.72 -14.09 -11.71
CA LEU A 31 3.44 -12.81 -11.57
C LEU A 31 2.91 -11.72 -12.51
N SER A 32 2.45 -12.09 -13.70
CA SER A 32 1.85 -11.10 -14.61
C SER A 32 0.47 -10.62 -14.10
N ARG A 33 -0.32 -11.50 -13.49
CA ARG A 33 -1.58 -11.10 -12.84
C ARG A 33 -1.31 -10.21 -11.63
N MET A 34 -0.34 -10.54 -10.79
CA MET A 34 0.05 -9.69 -9.66
C MET A 34 0.44 -8.28 -10.10
N THR A 35 1.27 -8.15 -11.15
CA THR A 35 1.67 -6.84 -11.69
C THR A 35 0.47 -6.03 -12.17
N ARG A 36 -0.50 -6.64 -12.84
CA ARG A 36 -1.71 -5.97 -13.31
C ARG A 36 -2.62 -5.57 -12.16
N ILE A 37 -2.83 -6.49 -11.20
CA ILE A 37 -3.61 -6.22 -9.98
C ILE A 37 -2.98 -5.09 -9.18
N SER A 38 -1.66 -5.09 -8.97
CA SER A 38 -0.96 -4.04 -8.24
C SER A 38 -1.16 -2.65 -8.84
N ARG A 39 -1.08 -2.54 -10.18
CA ARG A 39 -1.35 -1.26 -10.87
C ARG A 39 -2.78 -0.78 -10.68
N GLN A 40 -3.75 -1.68 -10.78
CA GLN A 40 -5.16 -1.35 -10.59
C GLN A 40 -5.45 -0.97 -9.14
N LEU A 41 -4.90 -1.73 -8.19
CA LEU A 41 -5.03 -1.48 -6.76
C LEU A 41 -4.45 -0.11 -6.38
N GLY A 42 -3.31 0.28 -6.96
CA GLY A 42 -2.74 1.61 -6.76
C GLY A 42 -3.70 2.75 -7.14
N ARG A 43 -4.46 2.61 -8.23
CA ARG A 43 -5.48 3.60 -8.64
C ARG A 43 -6.64 3.64 -7.65
N VAL A 44 -7.20 2.48 -7.30
CA VAL A 44 -8.31 2.37 -6.35
C VAL A 44 -7.95 2.98 -4.99
N ARG A 45 -6.72 2.75 -4.52
CA ARG A 45 -6.22 3.33 -3.27
C ARG A 45 -6.06 4.85 -3.36
N ALA A 46 -5.49 5.36 -4.46
CA ALA A 46 -5.37 6.79 -4.66
C ALA A 46 -6.73 7.50 -4.66
N GLU A 47 -7.74 6.92 -5.32
CA GLU A 47 -9.11 7.43 -5.32
C GLU A 47 -9.71 7.43 -3.90
N ALA A 48 -9.48 6.37 -3.11
CA ALA A 48 -9.94 6.30 -1.72
C ALA A 48 -9.28 7.38 -0.84
N PHE A 49 -7.98 7.62 -0.99
CA PHE A 49 -7.25 8.66 -0.23
C PHE A 49 -7.71 10.07 -0.61
N GLN A 50 -8.04 10.30 -1.87
CA GLN A 50 -8.57 11.59 -2.32
C GLN A 50 -9.90 11.96 -1.66
N LEU A 51 -10.72 11.00 -1.22
CA LEU A 51 -11.94 11.30 -0.46
C LEU A 51 -11.66 12.01 0.87
N ALA A 52 -10.48 11.76 1.45
CA ALA A 52 -9.98 12.47 2.62
C ALA A 52 -9.09 13.68 2.28
N GLY A 53 -8.95 14.03 1.00
CA GLY A 53 -8.06 15.09 0.52
C GLY A 53 -6.58 14.76 0.71
N LEU A 54 -6.22 13.47 0.66
CA LEU A 54 -4.84 13.00 0.83
C LEU A 54 -4.27 12.47 -0.49
N GLU A 55 -3.01 12.80 -0.74
CA GLU A 55 -2.19 12.12 -1.74
C GLU A 55 -1.65 10.78 -1.19
N PRO A 56 -1.35 9.79 -2.04
CA PRO A 56 -0.85 8.49 -1.57
C PRO A 56 0.37 8.58 -0.65
N TRP A 57 1.32 9.48 -0.94
CA TRP A 57 2.51 9.67 -0.11
C TRP A 57 2.20 10.28 1.27
N GLN A 58 1.15 11.12 1.38
CA GLN A 58 0.68 11.65 2.66
C GLN A 58 0.06 10.54 3.50
N TRP A 59 -0.78 9.71 2.87
CA TRP A 59 -1.32 8.52 3.50
C TRP A 59 -0.22 7.65 4.11
N ASP A 60 0.87 7.36 3.38
CA ASP A 60 1.96 6.51 3.87
C ASP A 60 2.52 7.00 5.22
N VAL A 61 2.76 8.30 5.35
CA VAL A 61 3.32 8.92 6.56
C VAL A 61 2.28 8.97 7.68
N LEU A 62 1.07 9.48 7.39
CA LEU A 62 0.01 9.61 8.39
C LEU A 62 -0.42 8.24 8.93
N ALA A 63 -0.55 7.24 8.06
CA ALA A 63 -0.90 5.88 8.46
C ALA A 63 0.21 5.21 9.31
N ALA A 64 1.49 5.51 9.07
CA ALA A 64 2.57 5.06 9.93
C ALA A 64 2.44 5.64 11.34
N LEU A 65 2.25 6.95 11.46
CA LEU A 65 2.02 7.64 12.74
C LEU A 65 0.77 7.11 13.46
N ARG A 66 -0.31 6.89 12.72
CA ARG A 66 -1.59 6.44 13.28
C ARG A 66 -1.51 5.03 13.85
N ARG A 67 -0.80 4.11 13.18
CA ARG A 67 -0.60 2.73 13.65
C ARG A 67 0.23 2.64 14.92
N GLU A 68 1.24 3.49 15.06
CA GLU A 68 2.08 3.53 16.28
C GLU A 68 1.37 4.22 17.45
N ASN A 69 0.27 4.91 17.18
CA ASN A 69 -0.51 5.66 18.18
C ASN A 69 0.35 6.65 19.00
N GLY A 70 1.35 7.24 18.38
CA GLY A 70 2.28 8.18 19.01
C GLY A 70 3.27 8.79 18.03
N PRO A 71 4.06 9.76 18.50
CA PRO A 71 5.06 10.42 17.67
C PRO A 71 6.19 9.47 17.27
N LEU A 72 6.66 9.61 16.03
CA LEU A 72 7.78 8.84 15.46
C LEU A 72 8.97 9.76 15.13
N SER A 73 10.18 9.20 15.18
CA SER A 73 11.33 9.87 14.62
C SER A 73 11.32 9.83 13.07
N PRO A 74 11.96 10.81 12.38
CA PRO A 74 12.12 10.72 10.93
C PRO A 74 12.80 9.42 10.46
N LYS A 75 13.69 8.86 11.28
CA LYS A 75 14.35 7.57 11.00
C LYS A 75 13.34 6.41 10.97
N ASP A 76 12.42 6.37 11.94
CA ASP A 76 11.40 5.32 12.01
C ASP A 76 10.40 5.45 10.85
N LEU A 77 10.03 6.68 10.48
CA LEU A 77 9.19 6.94 9.31
C LEU A 77 9.86 6.48 8.01
N ILE A 78 11.16 6.71 7.84
CA ILE A 78 11.94 6.22 6.69
C ILE A 78 11.88 4.69 6.62
N ALA A 79 12.11 4.02 7.75
CA ALA A 79 12.08 2.56 7.82
C ALA A 79 10.71 1.97 7.45
N GLN A 80 9.63 2.64 7.88
CA GLN A 80 8.26 2.16 7.60
C GLN A 80 7.76 2.49 6.19
N THR A 81 8.24 3.58 5.58
CA THR A 81 7.76 4.04 4.26
C THR A 81 8.73 3.75 3.11
N MET A 82 9.90 3.20 3.42
CA MET A 82 10.93 2.81 2.43
C MET A 82 11.34 3.95 1.48
N VAL A 83 11.41 5.19 1.97
CA VAL A 83 11.84 6.35 1.19
C VAL A 83 13.22 6.84 1.64
N THR A 84 13.85 7.71 0.85
CA THR A 84 15.14 8.31 1.22
C THR A 84 14.97 9.38 2.30
N SER A 85 16.06 9.68 3.04
CA SER A 85 16.06 10.71 4.09
C SER A 85 15.67 12.11 3.56
N GLY A 86 16.18 12.50 2.39
CA GLY A 86 15.82 13.78 1.78
C GLY A 86 14.33 13.86 1.40
N THR A 87 13.79 12.76 0.86
CA THR A 87 12.36 12.67 0.56
C THR A 87 11.52 12.78 1.84
N MET A 88 11.91 12.08 2.92
CA MET A 88 11.18 12.14 4.19
C MET A 88 11.17 13.54 4.79
N THR A 89 12.30 14.24 4.78
CA THR A 89 12.38 15.62 5.27
C THR A 89 11.38 16.52 4.55
N ASN A 90 11.36 16.48 3.22
CA ASN A 90 10.43 17.27 2.42
C ASN A 90 8.95 16.89 2.69
N ARG A 91 8.67 15.60 2.85
CA ARG A 91 7.32 15.11 3.20
C ARG A 91 6.85 15.64 4.54
N ILE A 92 7.71 15.57 5.56
CA ILE A 92 7.39 16.11 6.91
C ILE A 92 7.16 17.63 6.84
N ASP A 93 8.01 18.38 6.15
CA ASP A 93 7.85 19.83 6.01
C ASP A 93 6.51 20.20 5.36
N ASN A 94 6.14 19.49 4.29
CA ASN A 94 4.86 19.69 3.61
C ASN A 94 3.66 19.31 4.50
N LEU A 95 3.76 18.23 5.27
CA LEU A 95 2.69 17.82 6.19
C LEU A 95 2.53 18.79 7.36
N VAL A 96 3.63 19.36 7.88
CA VAL A 96 3.58 20.43 8.88
C VAL A 96 2.94 21.69 8.28
N ALA A 97 3.33 22.09 7.08
CA ALA A 97 2.75 23.25 6.40
C ALA A 97 1.26 23.09 6.10
N SER A 98 0.80 21.87 5.86
CA SER A 98 -0.64 21.54 5.67
C SER A 98 -1.41 21.33 6.99
N GLY A 99 -0.75 21.40 8.15
CA GLY A 99 -1.37 21.25 9.46
C GLY A 99 -1.79 19.82 9.82
N LEU A 100 -1.30 18.80 9.09
CA LEU A 100 -1.65 17.39 9.32
C LEU A 100 -0.74 16.71 10.34
N VAL A 101 0.47 17.21 10.50
CA VAL A 101 1.41 16.76 11.53
C VAL A 101 2.06 17.95 12.22
N GLU A 102 2.61 17.71 13.39
CA GLU A 102 3.40 18.67 14.15
C GLU A 102 4.73 18.08 14.59
N ARG A 103 5.69 18.95 14.91
CA ARG A 103 6.96 18.55 15.49
C ARG A 103 6.85 18.60 16.99
N VAL A 104 7.20 17.49 17.66
CA VAL A 104 7.12 17.31 19.11
C VAL A 104 8.53 17.09 19.65
N ASP A 105 8.86 17.67 20.78
CA ASP A 105 10.13 17.41 21.45
C ASP A 105 10.12 16.00 22.04
N GLY A 106 11.22 15.26 21.83
CA GLY A 106 11.37 13.92 22.42
C GLY A 106 11.42 14.00 23.96
N SER A 107 10.69 13.09 24.61
CA SER A 107 10.59 13.07 26.08
C SER A 107 11.91 12.75 26.80
N THR A 108 12.82 12.02 26.14
CA THR A 108 14.10 11.55 26.71
C THR A 108 15.33 12.26 26.17
N ASP A 109 15.28 12.77 24.94
CA ASP A 109 16.36 13.59 24.35
C ASP A 109 15.75 14.72 23.53
N ARG A 110 15.86 15.94 24.02
CA ARG A 110 15.40 17.18 23.34
C ARG A 110 16.09 17.46 22.00
N ARG A 111 17.14 16.71 21.65
CA ARG A 111 17.81 16.81 20.35
C ARG A 111 17.07 16.03 19.26
N VAL A 112 16.22 15.07 19.63
CA VAL A 112 15.43 14.27 18.70
C VAL A 112 14.06 14.93 18.53
N ARG A 113 13.85 15.56 17.38
CA ARG A 113 12.52 16.07 17.00
C ARG A 113 11.68 14.91 16.47
N LEU A 114 10.62 14.61 17.16
CA LEU A 114 9.62 13.64 16.73
C LEU A 114 8.56 14.32 15.87
N VAL A 115 7.80 13.53 15.15
CA VAL A 115 6.65 13.96 14.34
C VAL A 115 5.41 13.27 14.88
N GLY A 116 4.39 14.03 15.20
CA GLY A 116 3.09 13.53 15.68
C GLY A 116 1.97 13.96 14.74
N LEU A 117 0.84 13.27 14.80
CA LEU A 117 -0.40 13.70 14.13
C LEU A 117 -1.02 14.87 14.90
N THR A 118 -1.59 15.82 14.18
CA THR A 118 -2.57 16.75 14.72
C THR A 118 -3.96 16.11 14.76
N ASP A 119 -4.93 16.73 15.43
CA ASP A 119 -6.33 16.27 15.41
C ASP A 119 -6.85 16.19 13.97
N GLU A 120 -6.57 17.19 13.12
CA GLU A 120 -6.92 17.17 11.68
C GLU A 120 -6.22 16.00 10.95
N GLY A 121 -4.96 15.71 11.30
CA GLY A 121 -4.23 14.56 10.73
C GLY A 121 -4.85 13.23 11.12
N VAL A 122 -5.32 13.09 12.36
CA VAL A 122 -6.05 11.91 12.83
C VAL A 122 -7.36 11.73 12.07
N ASP A 123 -8.17 12.79 11.97
CA ASP A 123 -9.46 12.73 11.28
C ASP A 123 -9.28 12.36 9.80
N ARG A 124 -8.31 12.96 9.12
CA ARG A 124 -8.02 12.67 7.71
C ARG A 124 -7.57 11.25 7.46
N VAL A 125 -6.66 10.73 8.28
CA VAL A 125 -6.17 9.36 8.10
C VAL A 125 -7.24 8.34 8.41
N ASP A 126 -8.10 8.58 9.39
CA ASP A 126 -9.18 7.65 9.74
C ASP A 126 -10.25 7.62 8.63
N VAL A 127 -10.65 8.77 8.07
CA VAL A 127 -11.54 8.84 6.89
C VAL A 127 -10.93 8.11 5.69
N ALA A 128 -9.64 8.31 5.43
CA ALA A 128 -8.94 7.63 4.33
C ALA A 128 -8.88 6.11 4.54
N LEU A 129 -8.69 5.64 5.78
CA LEU A 129 -8.69 4.22 6.13
C LEU A 129 -10.06 3.59 5.86
N ASP A 130 -11.13 4.23 6.31
CA ASP A 130 -12.49 3.74 6.09
C ASP A 130 -12.83 3.62 4.60
N ALA A 131 -12.46 4.64 3.81
CA ALA A 131 -12.65 4.64 2.36
C ALA A 131 -11.83 3.53 1.68
N LEU A 132 -10.57 3.34 2.11
CA LEU A 132 -9.69 2.29 1.62
C LEU A 132 -10.28 0.90 1.89
N LEU A 133 -10.68 0.64 3.15
CA LEU A 133 -11.24 -0.65 3.54
C LEU A 133 -12.54 -0.97 2.78
N GLU A 134 -13.40 0.01 2.56
CA GLU A 134 -14.61 -0.18 1.76
C GLU A 134 -14.29 -0.45 0.28
N ALA A 135 -13.31 0.23 -0.29
CA ALA A 135 -12.87 -0.02 -1.66
C ALA A 135 -12.26 -1.43 -1.81
N GLU A 136 -11.41 -1.86 -0.87
CA GLU A 136 -10.79 -3.18 -0.88
C GLU A 136 -11.79 -4.32 -0.64
N ARG A 137 -12.78 -4.13 0.28
CA ARG A 137 -13.89 -5.08 0.44
C ARG A 137 -14.67 -5.28 -0.86
N ARG A 138 -14.92 -4.20 -1.62
CA ARG A 138 -15.61 -4.31 -2.92
C ARG A 138 -14.84 -5.16 -3.92
N LEU A 139 -13.52 -5.03 -3.96
CA LEU A 139 -12.67 -5.84 -4.85
C LEU A 139 -12.71 -7.33 -4.49
N LEU A 140 -12.82 -7.64 -3.20
CA LEU A 140 -12.81 -9.02 -2.70
C LEU A 140 -14.21 -9.66 -2.66
N ARG A 141 -15.28 -8.92 -2.93
CA ARG A 141 -16.68 -9.38 -2.80
C ARG A 141 -16.99 -10.67 -3.56
N GLY A 142 -16.32 -10.92 -4.70
CA GLY A 142 -16.52 -12.11 -5.52
C GLY A 142 -15.71 -13.34 -5.12
N ILE A 143 -14.90 -13.23 -4.06
CA ILE A 143 -14.01 -14.30 -3.59
C ILE A 143 -14.53 -14.82 -2.25
N PRO A 144 -14.81 -16.13 -2.10
CA PRO A 144 -15.20 -16.72 -0.82
C PRO A 144 -14.16 -16.45 0.28
N ALA A 145 -14.59 -16.37 1.55
CA ALA A 145 -13.71 -16.04 2.67
C ALA A 145 -12.53 -17.03 2.82
N ASP A 146 -12.77 -18.32 2.64
CA ASP A 146 -11.71 -19.34 2.72
C ASP A 146 -10.66 -19.15 1.60
N ASP A 147 -11.11 -18.78 0.39
CA ASP A 147 -10.20 -18.48 -0.72
C ASP A 147 -9.42 -17.19 -0.50
N GLN A 148 -10.02 -16.17 0.15
CA GLN A 148 -9.31 -14.96 0.56
C GLN A 148 -8.20 -15.28 1.57
N ALA A 149 -8.50 -16.11 2.58
CA ALA A 149 -7.54 -16.54 3.57
C ALA A 149 -6.39 -17.32 2.92
N ARG A 150 -6.70 -18.28 2.04
CA ARG A 150 -5.70 -19.04 1.30
C ARG A 150 -4.84 -18.16 0.39
N LEU A 151 -5.45 -17.20 -0.30
CA LEU A 151 -4.71 -16.24 -1.12
C LEU A 151 -3.73 -15.41 -0.28
N ALA A 152 -4.16 -14.94 0.90
CA ALA A 152 -3.29 -14.20 1.82
C ALA A 152 -2.08 -15.04 2.28
N GLU A 153 -2.27 -16.33 2.56
CA GLU A 153 -1.18 -17.25 2.90
C GLU A 153 -0.19 -17.43 1.73
N LEU A 154 -0.69 -17.66 0.53
CA LEU A 154 0.15 -17.83 -0.66
C LEU A 154 0.95 -16.56 -0.98
N LEU A 155 0.33 -15.39 -0.84
CA LEU A 155 1.01 -14.10 -1.02
C LEU A 155 2.10 -13.88 0.04
N ARG A 156 1.90 -14.32 1.29
CA ARG A 156 2.92 -14.26 2.34
C ARG A 156 4.14 -15.11 1.97
N VAL A 157 3.91 -16.38 1.56
CA VAL A 157 5.00 -17.28 1.12
C VAL A 157 5.77 -16.67 -0.05
N LEU A 158 5.07 -16.06 -1.01
CA LEU A 158 5.72 -15.40 -2.14
C LEU A 158 6.52 -14.16 -1.72
N ALA A 159 6.00 -13.35 -0.79
CA ALA A 159 6.70 -12.17 -0.27
C ALA A 159 7.98 -12.57 0.45
N ASP A 160 7.94 -13.62 1.27
CA ASP A 160 9.12 -14.14 1.99
C ASP A 160 10.21 -14.65 1.04
N ALA A 161 9.82 -15.17 -0.13
CA ALA A 161 10.78 -15.63 -1.16
C ALA A 161 11.45 -14.46 -1.94
N MET A 162 10.99 -13.22 -1.76
CA MET A 162 11.53 -12.03 -2.44
C MET A 162 12.51 -11.22 -1.57
N VAL A 163 12.71 -11.60 -0.32
CA VAL A 163 13.64 -10.99 0.63
C VAL A 163 14.93 -11.82 0.66
#